data_31cf310e9ceff81ce1da31f5dce1922e
#
_entry.id   31cf310e9ceff81ce1da31f5dce1922e
#
_cell.length_a   1.000
_cell.length_b   1.000
_cell.length_c   1.000
_cell.angle_alpha   90.00
_cell.angle_beta   90.00
_cell.angle_gamma   90.00
#
_symmetry.space_group_name_H-M   'P 1'
#
loop_
_entity.id
_entity.type
_entity.pdbx_description
1 polymer ?
#
loop_
_entity_poly.entity_id
_entity_poly.type
_entity_poly.pdbx_seq_one_letter_code
_entity_poly.pdbx_strand_id
1 'polypeptide(L)'
;IDAIGLQCHLAPGNLDMEAFLQLVEQIRQRGLPIYITELDVNDQIFADDIAERDQQVAGVYSDFLQEMLQQPGIEIIQTWQLSDKYSFYQGRQERQVRVLPFDREMQAKPAYHAVAQALAIQGND
;
A
#
# COMPACT_ATOMS: atom_id res chain seq x y z
N ILE A 1 -18.73 4.84 -17.16
CA ILE A 1 -17.60 4.59 -16.23
C ILE A 1 -16.34 4.54 -17.08
N ASP A 2 -15.32 5.28 -16.69
CA ASP A 2 -14.07 5.44 -17.44
C ASP A 2 -12.87 4.80 -16.72
N ALA A 3 -13.00 4.51 -15.43
CA ALA A 3 -12.01 3.80 -14.63
C ALA A 3 -12.63 3.18 -13.38
N ILE A 4 -11.92 2.26 -12.74
CA ILE A 4 -12.29 1.68 -11.44
C ILE A 4 -11.23 2.07 -10.40
N GLY A 5 -11.67 2.65 -9.29
CA GLY A 5 -10.84 2.91 -8.11
C GLY A 5 -10.92 1.75 -7.11
N LEU A 6 -9.76 1.22 -6.72
CA LEU A 6 -9.62 0.25 -5.64
C LEU A 6 -8.90 0.94 -4.48
N GLN A 7 -9.52 0.97 -3.30
CA GLN A 7 -8.98 1.71 -2.16
C GLN A 7 -7.66 1.13 -1.65
N CYS A 8 -7.60 -0.17 -1.46
CA CYS A 8 -6.42 -0.91 -0.99
C CYS A 8 -5.92 -0.48 0.40
N HIS A 9 -6.84 -0.39 1.37
CA HIS A 9 -6.46 -0.40 2.78
C HIS A 9 -6.05 -1.82 3.16
N LEU A 10 -4.75 -2.11 3.12
CA LEU A 10 -4.27 -3.47 3.30
C LEU A 10 -4.34 -3.89 4.77
N ALA A 11 -4.97 -5.03 5.04
CA ALA A 11 -5.02 -5.66 6.35
C ALA A 11 -4.20 -6.97 6.30
N PRO A 12 -2.90 -6.93 6.65
CA PRO A 12 -2.07 -8.13 6.66
C PRO A 12 -2.69 -9.22 7.54
N GLY A 13 -2.66 -10.47 7.06
CA GLY A 13 -3.36 -11.59 7.68
C GLY A 13 -4.77 -11.84 7.13
N ASN A 14 -5.41 -10.84 6.49
CA ASN A 14 -6.71 -10.98 5.84
C ASN A 14 -6.65 -10.68 4.32
N LEU A 15 -5.47 -10.43 3.78
CA LEU A 15 -5.29 -10.15 2.36
C LEU A 15 -5.24 -11.47 1.58
N ASP A 16 -6.29 -11.73 0.80
CA ASP A 16 -6.32 -12.80 -0.20
C ASP A 16 -5.83 -12.24 -1.54
N MET A 17 -4.54 -12.36 -1.78
CA MET A 17 -3.90 -11.82 -2.99
C MET A 17 -4.41 -12.53 -4.25
N GLU A 18 -4.70 -13.83 -4.19
CA GLU A 18 -5.22 -14.58 -5.33
C GLU A 18 -6.60 -14.04 -5.76
N ALA A 19 -7.52 -13.89 -4.81
CA ALA A 19 -8.83 -13.32 -5.08
C ALA A 19 -8.73 -11.87 -5.58
N PHE A 20 -7.80 -11.09 -5.04
CA PHE A 20 -7.56 -9.71 -5.47
C PHE A 20 -7.06 -9.65 -6.92
N LEU A 21 -6.10 -10.48 -7.30
CA LEU A 21 -5.59 -10.56 -8.67
C LEU A 21 -6.66 -11.03 -9.66
N GLN A 22 -7.54 -11.93 -9.25
CA GLN A 22 -8.70 -12.33 -10.07
C GLN A 22 -9.65 -11.16 -10.31
N LEU A 23 -9.90 -10.31 -9.30
CA LEU A 23 -10.70 -9.09 -9.46
C LEU A 23 -10.02 -8.11 -10.43
N VAL A 24 -8.73 -7.87 -10.29
CA VAL A 24 -7.94 -7.01 -11.20
C VAL A 24 -8.07 -7.51 -12.63
N GLU A 25 -7.91 -8.80 -12.88
CA GLU A 25 -8.06 -9.39 -14.21
C GLU A 25 -9.47 -9.24 -14.78
N GLN A 26 -10.52 -9.43 -13.97
CA GLN A 26 -11.90 -9.23 -14.41
C GLN A 26 -12.19 -7.79 -14.82
N ILE A 27 -11.64 -6.80 -14.11
CA ILE A 27 -11.77 -5.38 -14.47
C ILE A 27 -11.02 -5.11 -15.78
N ARG A 28 -9.79 -5.61 -15.90
CA ARG A 28 -8.98 -5.48 -17.10
C ARG A 28 -9.66 -6.05 -18.34
N GLN A 29 -10.32 -7.21 -18.23
CA GLN A 29 -11.06 -7.83 -19.33
C GLN A 29 -12.23 -6.97 -19.83
N ARG A 30 -12.71 -6.02 -19.03
CA ARG A 30 -13.73 -5.03 -19.43
C ARG A 30 -13.14 -3.80 -20.10
N GLY A 31 -11.81 -3.75 -20.25
CA GLY A 31 -11.13 -2.60 -20.87
C GLY A 31 -11.10 -1.35 -19.99
N LEU A 32 -11.26 -1.48 -18.67
CA LEU A 32 -11.26 -0.36 -17.73
C LEU A 32 -9.89 -0.23 -17.05
N PRO A 33 -9.29 0.97 -17.04
CA PRO A 33 -8.11 1.24 -16.23
C PRO A 33 -8.43 1.16 -14.74
N ILE A 34 -7.43 0.80 -13.95
CA ILE A 34 -7.52 0.62 -12.50
C ILE A 34 -6.65 1.66 -11.80
N TYR A 35 -7.22 2.35 -10.84
CA TYR A 35 -6.53 3.28 -9.95
C TYR A 35 -6.51 2.71 -8.53
N ILE A 36 -5.34 2.57 -7.92
CA ILE A 36 -5.21 2.32 -6.49
C ILE A 36 -5.24 3.68 -5.81
N THR A 37 -6.27 3.94 -5.02
CA THR A 37 -6.63 5.31 -4.62
C THR A 37 -6.29 5.65 -3.18
N GLU A 38 -6.14 4.66 -2.29
CA GLU A 38 -6.07 4.89 -0.85
C GLU A 38 -5.12 3.91 -0.15
N LEU A 39 -4.00 3.58 -0.79
CA LEU A 39 -3.06 2.58 -0.29
C LEU A 39 -2.51 2.97 1.08
N ASP A 40 -2.70 2.11 2.05
CA ASP A 40 -2.03 2.09 3.35
C ASP A 40 -1.95 0.66 3.88
N VAL A 41 -1.18 0.45 4.95
CA VAL A 41 -0.97 -0.88 5.55
C VAL A 41 -1.31 -0.82 7.02
N ASN A 42 -2.40 -1.48 7.43
CA ASN A 42 -2.76 -1.61 8.84
C ASN A 42 -1.67 -2.37 9.60
N ASP A 43 -1.07 -1.73 10.61
CA ASP A 43 0.05 -2.26 11.38
C ASP A 43 -0.36 -3.02 12.66
N GLN A 44 -1.66 -3.22 12.88
CA GLN A 44 -2.19 -3.70 14.17
C GLN A 44 -1.66 -5.07 14.59
N ILE A 45 -1.42 -5.97 13.63
CA ILE A 45 -0.93 -7.33 13.91
C ILE A 45 0.60 -7.43 14.05
N PHE A 46 1.32 -6.35 13.77
CA PHE A 46 2.78 -6.33 13.76
C PHE A 46 3.38 -6.03 15.14
N ALA A 47 4.70 -6.17 15.25
CA ALA A 47 5.44 -6.04 16.48
C ALA A 47 5.21 -4.69 17.20
N ASP A 48 5.34 -4.68 18.53
CA ASP A 48 5.28 -3.45 19.32
C ASP A 48 6.56 -2.62 19.16
N ASP A 49 7.71 -3.26 18.95
CA ASP A 49 8.94 -2.57 18.60
C ASP A 49 8.78 -1.79 17.30
N ILE A 50 9.09 -0.49 17.33
CA ILE A 50 8.85 0.42 16.20
C ILE A 50 9.72 0.06 15.00
N ALA A 51 11.00 -0.27 15.22
CA ALA A 51 11.91 -0.56 14.12
C ALA A 51 11.52 -1.85 13.41
N GLU A 52 11.16 -2.89 14.16
CA GLU A 52 10.66 -4.15 13.61
C GLU A 52 9.34 -3.96 12.88
N ARG A 53 8.40 -3.24 13.48
CA ARG A 53 7.09 -2.95 12.87
C ARG A 53 7.22 -2.16 11.57
N ASP A 54 8.10 -1.17 11.51
CA ASP A 54 8.35 -0.40 10.30
C ASP A 54 8.89 -1.28 9.16
N GLN A 55 9.74 -2.26 9.48
CA GLN A 55 10.22 -3.23 8.48
C GLN A 55 9.11 -4.17 8.02
N GLN A 56 8.25 -4.62 8.92
CA GLN A 56 7.11 -5.47 8.57
C GLN A 56 6.12 -4.73 7.66
N VAL A 57 5.80 -3.48 7.95
CA VAL A 57 4.97 -2.62 7.11
C VAL A 57 5.61 -2.40 5.74
N ALA A 58 6.92 -2.11 5.70
CA ALA A 58 7.66 -1.95 4.45
C ALA A 58 7.63 -3.21 3.58
N GLY A 59 7.74 -4.38 4.19
CA GLY A 59 7.60 -5.67 3.49
C GLY A 59 6.26 -5.80 2.78
N VAL A 60 5.15 -5.43 3.43
CA VAL A 60 3.82 -5.47 2.81
C VAL A 60 3.71 -4.50 1.63
N TYR A 61 4.23 -3.27 1.75
CA TYR A 61 4.29 -2.32 0.63
C TYR A 61 5.08 -2.91 -0.54
N SER A 62 6.27 -3.47 -0.25
CA SER A 62 7.13 -4.07 -1.28
C SER A 62 6.43 -5.18 -2.03
N ASP A 63 5.88 -6.17 -1.32
CA ASP A 63 5.24 -7.34 -1.90
C ASP A 63 4.00 -6.94 -2.72
N PHE A 64 3.14 -6.09 -2.17
CA PHE A 64 1.94 -5.61 -2.85
C PHE A 64 2.28 -4.82 -4.12
N LEU A 65 3.23 -3.89 -4.04
CA LEU A 65 3.61 -3.08 -5.20
C LEU A 65 4.30 -3.89 -6.29
N GLN A 66 5.15 -4.86 -5.92
CA GLN A 66 5.75 -5.77 -6.91
C GLN A 66 4.69 -6.53 -7.71
N GLU A 67 3.63 -7.00 -7.06
CA GLU A 67 2.51 -7.67 -7.74
C GLU A 67 1.71 -6.69 -8.60
N MET A 68 1.35 -5.53 -8.05
CA MET A 68 0.48 -4.57 -8.74
C MET A 68 1.14 -3.95 -9.97
N LEU A 69 2.43 -3.62 -9.89
CA LEU A 69 3.17 -3.01 -11.00
C LEU A 69 3.42 -3.97 -12.17
N GLN A 70 3.23 -5.28 -11.98
CA GLN A 70 3.23 -6.27 -13.06
C GLN A 70 1.87 -6.41 -13.75
N GLN A 71 0.79 -5.88 -13.16
CA GLN A 71 -0.55 -6.04 -13.72
C GLN A 71 -0.82 -4.99 -14.81
N PRO A 72 -1.14 -5.40 -16.04
CA PRO A 72 -1.56 -4.45 -17.07
C PRO A 72 -2.84 -3.73 -16.64
N GLY A 73 -2.92 -2.43 -16.93
CA GLY A 73 -4.11 -1.64 -16.65
C GLY A 73 -4.13 -0.94 -15.29
N ILE A 74 -3.15 -1.17 -14.43
CA ILE A 74 -2.94 -0.32 -13.24
C ILE A 74 -2.18 0.93 -13.67
N GLU A 75 -2.83 2.08 -13.62
CA GLU A 75 -2.29 3.34 -14.15
C GLU A 75 -1.89 4.34 -13.07
N ILE A 76 -2.55 4.29 -11.91
CA ILE A 76 -2.30 5.21 -10.79
C ILE A 76 -2.20 4.41 -9.50
N ILE A 77 -1.20 4.73 -8.68
CA ILE A 77 -1.08 4.25 -7.30
C ILE A 77 -0.91 5.47 -6.40
N GLN A 78 -1.82 5.62 -5.45
CA GLN A 78 -1.86 6.73 -4.51
C GLN A 78 -2.02 6.20 -3.08
N THR A 79 -1.25 6.76 -2.15
CA THR A 79 -1.41 6.46 -0.72
C THR A 79 -2.55 7.29 -0.12
N TRP A 80 -3.22 6.74 0.91
CA TRP A 80 -4.22 7.47 1.70
C TRP A 80 -3.54 8.29 2.78
N GLN A 81 -3.05 9.45 2.42
CA GLN A 81 -2.15 10.32 3.15
C GLN A 81 -0.67 9.92 2.99
N LEU A 82 0.20 10.84 3.32
CA LEU A 82 1.65 10.67 3.19
C LEU A 82 2.31 10.32 4.53
N SER A 83 1.83 10.92 5.62
CA SER A 83 2.40 10.82 6.97
C SER A 83 1.43 10.18 7.95
N ASP A 84 1.96 9.38 8.86
CA ASP A 84 1.22 8.77 9.98
C ASP A 84 0.47 9.79 10.83
N LYS A 85 0.91 11.06 10.84
CA LYS A 85 0.24 12.15 11.54
C LYS A 85 -1.21 12.33 11.08
N TYR A 86 -1.49 12.07 9.82
CA TYR A 86 -2.80 12.30 9.20
C TYR A 86 -3.55 11.00 8.87
N SER A 87 -3.00 9.85 9.28
CA SER A 87 -3.63 8.56 9.03
C SER A 87 -5.02 8.48 9.68
N PHE A 88 -5.98 7.89 8.97
CA PHE A 88 -7.31 7.65 9.54
C PHE A 88 -7.32 6.57 10.63
N TYR A 89 -6.23 5.81 10.79
CA TYR A 89 -6.05 4.87 11.90
C TYR A 89 -5.70 5.54 13.22
N GLN A 90 -5.38 6.85 13.22
CA GLN A 90 -5.11 7.60 14.43
C GLN A 90 -6.32 7.53 15.39
N GLY A 91 -6.03 7.19 16.66
CA GLY A 91 -7.06 7.03 17.69
C GLY A 91 -7.90 5.76 17.60
N ARG A 92 -7.65 4.91 16.61
CA ARG A 92 -8.31 3.59 16.47
C ARG A 92 -7.51 2.45 17.09
N GLN A 93 -6.28 2.71 17.48
CA GLN A 93 -5.37 1.80 18.18
C GLN A 93 -4.86 2.50 19.44
N GLU A 94 -4.52 1.72 20.47
CA GLU A 94 -3.95 2.26 21.71
C GLU A 94 -2.52 2.78 21.53
N ARG A 95 -1.80 2.22 20.55
CA ARG A 95 -0.43 2.61 20.23
C ARG A 95 -0.37 3.55 19.02
N GLN A 96 0.74 4.25 18.90
CA GLN A 96 1.02 5.09 17.74
C GLN A 96 1.05 4.26 16.45
N VAL A 97 0.28 4.65 15.44
CA VAL A 97 0.23 3.98 14.13
C VAL A 97 1.48 4.25 13.30
N ARG A 98 1.86 3.27 12.48
CA ARG A 98 3.05 3.28 11.62
C ARG A 98 2.73 2.79 10.19
N VAL A 99 1.64 3.23 9.61
CA VAL A 99 0.96 2.66 8.43
C VAL A 99 1.36 3.27 7.09
N LEU A 100 1.96 4.48 7.10
CA LEU A 100 2.23 5.29 5.89
C LEU A 100 3.73 5.45 5.62
N PRO A 101 4.14 5.96 4.44
CA PRO A 101 5.54 6.09 4.08
C PRO A 101 6.38 6.99 4.99
N PHE A 102 5.78 8.05 5.57
CA PHE A 102 6.46 8.98 6.47
C PHE A 102 5.89 8.89 7.88
N ASP A 103 6.73 9.12 8.87
CA ASP A 103 6.31 9.21 10.26
C ASP A 103 5.59 10.54 10.58
N ARG A 104 5.26 10.76 11.87
CA ARG A 104 4.55 11.96 12.31
C ARG A 104 5.36 13.25 12.18
N GLU A 105 6.67 13.14 12.15
CA GLU A 105 7.64 14.23 12.00
C GLU A 105 8.10 14.41 10.54
N MET A 106 7.40 13.74 9.59
CA MET A 106 7.73 13.75 8.15
C MET A 106 9.11 13.17 7.82
N GLN A 107 9.61 12.25 8.66
CA GLN A 107 10.82 11.50 8.36
C GLN A 107 10.46 10.26 7.53
N ALA A 108 11.26 9.99 6.50
CA ALA A 108 11.07 8.82 5.64
C ALA A 108 11.30 7.52 6.45
N LYS A 109 10.33 6.62 6.36
CA LYS A 109 10.39 5.29 6.97
C LYS A 109 10.85 4.23 5.96
N PRO A 110 11.15 2.99 6.40
CA PRO A 110 11.39 1.87 5.49
C PRO A 110 10.30 1.70 4.42
N ALA A 111 9.04 1.98 4.74
CA ALA A 111 7.93 1.96 3.77
C ALA A 111 8.13 2.95 2.61
N TYR A 112 8.65 4.16 2.86
CA TYR A 112 9.01 5.11 1.80
C TYR A 112 10.05 4.52 0.85
N HIS A 113 11.10 3.91 1.39
CA HIS A 113 12.16 3.31 0.57
C HIS A 113 11.65 2.11 -0.23
N ALA A 114 10.76 1.30 0.33
CA ALA A 114 10.11 0.19 -0.37
C ALA A 114 9.28 0.69 -1.58
N VAL A 115 8.49 1.74 -1.39
CA VAL A 115 7.70 2.37 -2.47
C VAL A 115 8.62 2.95 -3.54
N ALA A 116 9.63 3.73 -3.15
CA ALA A 116 10.58 4.36 -4.08
C ALA A 116 11.34 3.30 -4.90
N GLN A 117 11.78 2.22 -4.26
CA GLN A 117 12.47 1.13 -4.94
C GLN A 117 11.58 0.39 -5.93
N ALA A 118 10.34 0.08 -5.56
CA ALA A 118 9.38 -0.58 -6.44
C ALA A 118 9.13 0.25 -7.71
N LEU A 119 8.93 1.56 -7.56
CA LEU A 119 8.69 2.47 -8.69
C LEU A 119 9.95 2.67 -9.55
N ALA A 120 11.17 2.69 -8.96
CA ALA A 120 12.43 2.85 -9.69
C ALA A 120 12.71 1.66 -10.63
N ILE A 121 12.33 0.44 -10.25
CA ILE A 121 12.49 -0.75 -11.10
C ILE A 121 11.68 -0.61 -12.38
N GLN A 122 10.48 -0.01 -12.32
CA GLN A 122 9.62 0.21 -13.50
C GLN A 122 10.15 1.31 -14.44
N GLY A 123 10.93 2.25 -13.93
CA GLY A 123 11.45 3.37 -14.73
C GLY A 123 12.70 3.06 -15.55
N ASN A 124 13.24 1.84 -15.48
CA ASN A 124 14.47 1.42 -16.16
C ASN A 124 14.24 0.53 -17.41
N ASP A 125 12.98 0.35 -17.81
CA ASP A 125 12.60 -0.42 -19.01
C ASP A 125 12.37 0.53 -20.23
#